data_d98e9fea4a98f0816fd346e20aa03f3f
#
_entry.id   d98e9fea4a98f0816fd346e20aa03f3f
#
_cell.length_a   1.000
_cell.length_b   1.000
_cell.length_c   1.000
_cell.angle_alpha   90.00
_cell.angle_beta   90.00
_cell.angle_gamma   90.00
#
_symmetry.space_group_name_H-M   'P 1'
#
loop_
_entity.id
_entity.type
_entity.pdbx_description
1 polymer ?
#
loop_
_entity_poly.entity_id
_entity_poly.type
_entity_poly.pdbx_seq_one_letter_code
_entity_poly.pdbx_strand_id
1 'polypeptide(L)'
;LFQMGIARSGAYNRSLTPFGFQNERRTFWDATEIYAAMSPFFHADAINEPILLIHGEADNNSGTFPIQSARMYMALKGHGATVRYVTLPHESHGYVARESVLHTVAEMLNWANSHIQRPRAK
;
A
#
# COMPACT_ATOMS: atom_id res chain seq x y z
N LEU A 1 -1.38 -11.74 -14.56
CA LEU A 1 -2.73 -11.88 -14.05
C LEU A 1 -3.35 -10.51 -13.70
N PHE A 2 -2.57 -9.61 -13.12
CA PHE A 2 -2.96 -8.23 -12.79
C PHE A 2 -2.25 -7.27 -13.73
N GLN A 3 -2.88 -6.14 -14.06
CA GLN A 3 -2.28 -5.09 -14.91
C GLN A 3 -1.75 -3.92 -14.08
N MET A 4 -2.33 -3.70 -12.91
CA MET A 4 -1.92 -2.68 -11.94
C MET A 4 -2.52 -2.96 -10.56
N GLY A 5 -2.06 -2.27 -9.55
CA GLY A 5 -2.59 -2.31 -8.20
C GLY A 5 -2.86 -0.92 -7.62
N ILE A 6 -3.83 -0.86 -6.72
CA ILE A 6 -4.13 0.32 -5.90
C ILE A 6 -4.28 -0.15 -4.45
N ALA A 7 -3.51 0.44 -3.56
CA ALA A 7 -3.57 0.12 -2.14
C ALA A 7 -3.73 1.40 -1.31
N ARG A 8 -4.65 1.37 -0.36
CA ARG A 8 -4.95 2.51 0.52
C ARG A 8 -4.78 2.12 1.98
N SER A 9 -4.10 2.96 2.75
CA SER A 9 -3.93 2.79 4.20
C SER A 9 -3.48 1.38 4.59
N GLY A 10 -2.54 0.81 3.83
CA GLY A 10 -2.15 -0.59 3.97
C GLY A 10 -1.07 -0.82 5.02
N ALA A 11 -0.93 -2.09 5.41
CA ALA A 11 0.18 -2.60 6.21
C ALA A 11 1.00 -3.57 5.34
N TYR A 12 2.16 -3.15 4.94
CA TYR A 12 2.99 -3.88 3.97
C TYR A 12 4.16 -4.62 4.61
N ASN A 13 4.53 -4.24 5.83
CA ASN A 13 5.61 -4.88 6.58
C ASN A 13 5.12 -5.21 7.99
N ARG A 14 4.86 -6.47 8.25
CA ARG A 14 4.34 -6.95 9.55
C ARG A 14 5.39 -6.97 10.65
N SER A 15 6.69 -6.87 10.31
CA SER A 15 7.73 -6.67 11.33
C SER A 15 7.59 -5.34 12.08
N LEU A 16 6.86 -4.37 11.51
CA LEU A 16 6.51 -3.11 12.17
C LEU A 16 5.33 -3.24 13.16
N THR A 17 4.67 -4.40 13.19
CA THR A 17 3.62 -4.75 14.14
C THR A 17 3.98 -6.07 14.85
N PRO A 18 5.09 -6.12 15.62
CA PRO A 18 5.72 -7.38 16.01
C PRO A 18 4.99 -8.15 17.12
N PHE A 19 3.94 -7.59 17.68
CA PHE A 19 3.16 -8.21 18.77
C PHE A 19 1.77 -8.68 18.32
N GLY A 20 1.66 -9.08 17.07
CA GLY A 20 0.44 -9.62 16.49
C GLY A 20 -0.17 -8.71 15.42
N PHE A 21 -0.97 -9.30 14.55
CA PHE A 21 -1.76 -8.58 13.53
C PHE A 21 -2.96 -9.43 13.13
N GLN A 22 -4.11 -8.81 12.95
CA GLN A 22 -5.36 -9.53 12.64
C GLN A 22 -5.61 -10.70 13.61
N ASN A 23 -5.63 -11.94 13.15
CA ASN A 23 -5.82 -13.14 13.96
C ASN A 23 -4.49 -13.78 14.43
N GLU A 24 -3.34 -13.29 13.97
CA GLU A 24 -2.05 -13.77 14.44
C GLU A 24 -1.77 -13.19 15.83
N ARG A 25 -1.66 -14.06 16.83
CA ARG A 25 -1.45 -13.68 18.23
C ARG A 25 -0.02 -13.89 18.70
N ARG A 26 0.76 -14.67 17.97
CA ARG A 26 2.19 -14.87 18.26
C ARG A 26 2.98 -13.63 17.94
N THR A 27 4.07 -13.42 18.65
CA THR A 27 4.99 -12.34 18.36
C THR A 27 5.78 -12.60 17.06
N PHE A 28 6.39 -11.56 16.53
CA PHE A 28 7.28 -11.70 15.37
C PHE A 28 8.37 -12.76 15.59
N TRP A 29 8.94 -12.80 16.77
CA TRP A 29 10.02 -13.75 17.11
C TRP A 29 9.54 -15.20 17.27
N ASP A 30 8.28 -15.40 17.60
CA ASP A 30 7.65 -16.72 17.70
C ASP A 30 7.19 -17.26 16.34
N ALA A 31 6.95 -16.38 15.36
CA ALA A 31 6.34 -16.74 14.08
C ALA A 31 6.94 -15.95 12.91
N THR A 32 8.26 -15.79 12.89
CA THR A 32 8.99 -14.96 11.90
C THR A 32 8.60 -15.29 10.46
N GLU A 33 8.45 -16.57 10.13
CA GLU A 33 8.08 -17.02 8.78
C GLU A 33 6.70 -16.53 8.36
N ILE A 34 5.74 -16.51 9.29
CA ILE A 34 4.38 -16.03 9.01
C ILE A 34 4.40 -14.51 8.79
N TYR A 35 5.14 -13.78 9.62
CA TYR A 35 5.29 -12.35 9.46
C TYR A 35 5.94 -12.00 8.12
N ALA A 36 6.96 -12.74 7.71
CA ALA A 36 7.60 -12.56 6.41
C ALA A 36 6.63 -12.87 5.25
N ALA A 37 5.97 -14.02 5.29
CA ALA A 37 5.04 -14.45 4.25
C ALA A 37 3.85 -13.49 4.08
N MET A 38 3.41 -12.84 5.17
CA MET A 38 2.30 -11.88 5.17
C MET A 38 2.73 -10.43 4.97
N SER A 39 3.98 -10.21 4.56
CA SER A 39 4.54 -8.87 4.33
C SER A 39 4.92 -8.68 2.86
N PRO A 40 4.10 -8.01 2.05
CA PRO A 40 4.44 -7.68 0.66
C PRO A 40 5.78 -6.94 0.52
N PHE A 41 6.21 -6.23 1.55
CA PHE A 41 7.49 -5.53 1.58
C PHE A 41 8.69 -6.46 1.30
N PHE A 42 8.66 -7.68 1.83
CA PHE A 42 9.75 -8.66 1.62
C PHE A 42 9.76 -9.28 0.21
N HIS A 43 8.74 -8.99 -0.59
CA HIS A 43 8.58 -9.46 -1.97
C HIS A 43 8.54 -8.29 -2.96
N ALA A 44 8.97 -7.10 -2.54
CA ALA A 44 8.91 -5.89 -3.37
C ALA A 44 9.73 -6.01 -4.66
N ASP A 45 10.80 -6.80 -4.64
CA ASP A 45 11.65 -7.11 -5.80
C ASP A 45 10.93 -7.89 -6.91
N ALA A 46 9.88 -8.63 -6.55
CA ALA A 46 9.08 -9.43 -7.47
C ALA A 46 7.83 -8.73 -8.00
N ILE A 47 7.55 -7.50 -7.54
CA ILE A 47 6.38 -6.73 -7.97
C ILE A 47 6.75 -5.94 -9.23
N ASN A 48 6.19 -6.35 -10.36
CA ASN A 48 6.46 -5.75 -11.68
C ASN A 48 5.31 -4.85 -12.16
N GLU A 49 4.11 -5.03 -11.62
CA GLU A 49 2.93 -4.27 -11.99
C GLU A 49 2.96 -2.87 -11.37
N PRO A 50 2.45 -1.85 -12.08
CA PRO A 50 2.31 -0.49 -11.54
C PRO A 50 1.45 -0.46 -10.27
N ILE A 51 1.95 0.19 -9.20
CA ILE A 51 1.27 0.29 -7.91
C ILE A 51 1.03 1.74 -7.51
N LEU A 52 -0.21 2.06 -7.16
CA LEU A 52 -0.59 3.32 -6.52
C LEU A 52 -0.77 3.07 -5.02
N LEU A 53 -0.05 3.81 -4.19
CA LEU A 53 -0.17 3.82 -2.74
C LEU A 53 -0.81 5.14 -2.29
N ILE A 54 -1.86 5.07 -1.48
CA ILE A 54 -2.53 6.25 -0.90
C ILE A 54 -2.58 6.10 0.62
N HIS A 55 -2.23 7.14 1.37
CA HIS A 55 -2.23 7.08 2.84
C HIS A 55 -2.54 8.42 3.46
N GLY A 56 -3.36 8.42 4.51
CA GLY A 56 -3.60 9.60 5.34
C GLY A 56 -2.40 9.90 6.24
N GLU A 57 -1.93 11.14 6.25
CA GLU A 57 -0.74 11.54 7.01
C GLU A 57 -0.95 11.43 8.54
N ALA A 58 -2.19 11.53 9.00
CA ALA A 58 -2.56 11.41 10.41
C ALA A 58 -3.09 10.01 10.78
N ASP A 59 -2.83 9.00 9.97
CA ASP A 59 -3.24 7.62 10.29
C ASP A 59 -2.53 7.14 11.56
N ASN A 60 -3.32 6.92 12.60
CA ASN A 60 -2.89 6.45 13.91
C ASN A 60 -3.38 5.04 14.25
N ASN A 61 -3.91 4.32 13.29
CA ASN A 61 -4.26 2.92 13.46
C ASN A 61 -2.98 2.08 13.63
N SER A 62 -2.91 1.29 14.67
CA SER A 62 -1.68 0.64 15.15
C SER A 62 -0.95 -0.23 14.10
N GLY A 63 -1.68 -0.79 13.15
CA GLY A 63 -1.09 -1.64 12.10
C GLY A 63 -0.72 -0.88 10.83
N THR A 64 -1.18 0.36 10.66
CA THR A 64 -1.16 1.08 9.39
C THR A 64 -0.66 2.52 9.52
N PHE A 65 0.30 2.77 10.40
CA PHE A 65 0.97 4.08 10.41
C PHE A 65 1.52 4.43 9.02
N PRO A 66 1.58 5.72 8.64
CA PRO A 66 2.04 6.16 7.31
C PRO A 66 3.41 5.63 6.90
N ILE A 67 4.25 5.27 7.85
CA ILE A 67 5.56 4.64 7.61
C ILE A 67 5.45 3.36 6.77
N GLN A 68 4.35 2.63 6.86
CA GLN A 68 4.09 1.43 6.07
C GLN A 68 4.14 1.73 4.57
N SER A 69 3.37 2.72 4.12
CA SER A 69 3.34 3.14 2.71
C SER A 69 4.66 3.79 2.28
N ALA A 70 5.25 4.63 3.14
CA ALA A 70 6.51 5.30 2.84
C ALA A 70 7.63 4.28 2.57
N ARG A 71 7.75 3.23 3.41
CA ARG A 71 8.78 2.20 3.24
C ARG A 71 8.49 1.28 2.06
N MET A 72 7.23 0.93 1.83
CA MET A 72 6.83 0.16 0.64
C MET A 72 7.14 0.93 -0.65
N TYR A 73 6.83 2.23 -0.70
CA TYR A 73 7.19 3.10 -1.82
C TYR A 73 8.70 3.09 -2.09
N MET A 74 9.51 3.24 -1.05
CA MET A 74 10.97 3.25 -1.20
C MET A 74 11.51 1.91 -1.71
N ALA A 75 10.97 0.80 -1.23
CA ALA A 75 11.34 -0.54 -1.69
C ALA A 75 11.02 -0.73 -3.18
N LEU A 76 9.79 -0.43 -3.59
CA LEU A 76 9.36 -0.51 -4.98
C LEU A 76 10.18 0.41 -5.88
N LYS A 77 10.41 1.65 -5.45
CA LYS A 77 11.22 2.62 -6.19
C LYS A 77 12.67 2.16 -6.36
N GLY A 78 13.26 1.60 -5.30
CA GLY A 78 14.62 1.08 -5.32
C GLY A 78 14.81 -0.10 -6.27
N HIS A 79 13.78 -0.90 -6.49
CA HIS A 79 13.78 -1.99 -7.47
C HIS A 79 13.36 -1.55 -8.89
N GLY A 80 13.13 -0.25 -9.11
CA GLY A 80 12.78 0.28 -10.43
C GLY A 80 11.32 0.06 -10.83
N ALA A 81 10.44 -0.31 -9.90
CA ALA A 81 9.01 -0.49 -10.17
C ALA A 81 8.32 0.84 -10.51
N THR A 82 7.26 0.76 -11.31
CA THR A 82 6.36 1.89 -11.55
C THR A 82 5.46 2.07 -10.34
N VAL A 83 5.74 3.07 -9.53
CA VAL A 83 5.03 3.32 -8.28
C VAL A 83 4.72 4.81 -8.10
N ARG A 84 3.53 5.11 -7.60
CA ARG A 84 3.12 6.43 -7.17
C ARG A 84 2.68 6.37 -5.71
N TYR A 85 3.10 7.35 -4.92
CA TYR A 85 2.69 7.48 -3.52
C TYR A 85 2.02 8.82 -3.30
N VAL A 86 0.79 8.79 -2.81
CA VAL A 86 -0.05 9.95 -2.52
C VAL A 86 -0.32 10.01 -1.02
N THR A 87 -0.01 11.13 -0.40
CA THR A 87 -0.34 11.43 0.99
C THR A 87 -1.51 12.38 1.07
N LEU A 88 -2.38 12.18 2.05
CA LEU A 88 -3.55 13.02 2.29
C LEU A 88 -3.35 13.76 3.61
N PRO A 89 -3.11 15.09 3.58
CA PRO A 89 -2.90 15.88 4.79
C PRO A 89 -4.09 15.79 5.73
N HIS A 90 -3.82 15.65 7.03
CA HIS A 90 -4.80 15.59 8.11
C HIS A 90 -5.78 14.41 8.09
N GLU A 91 -5.72 13.55 7.08
CA GLU A 91 -6.57 12.35 7.04
C GLU A 91 -6.00 11.23 7.90
N SER A 92 -6.91 10.55 8.58
CA SER A 92 -6.65 9.36 9.40
C SER A 92 -6.69 8.08 8.54
N HIS A 93 -6.97 6.94 9.17
CA HIS A 93 -7.10 5.63 8.49
C HIS A 93 -8.25 5.62 7.47
N GLY A 94 -9.36 6.29 7.78
CA GLY A 94 -10.47 6.55 6.86
C GLY A 94 -10.45 8.03 6.43
N TYR A 95 -10.70 8.30 5.16
CA TYR A 95 -10.70 9.66 4.60
C TYR A 95 -12.09 10.27 4.68
N VAL A 96 -12.22 11.45 5.28
CA VAL A 96 -13.50 12.08 5.56
C VAL A 96 -13.65 13.45 4.90
N ALA A 97 -12.59 14.21 4.71
CA ALA A 97 -12.66 15.50 4.04
C ALA A 97 -13.09 15.31 2.57
N ARG A 98 -14.05 16.10 2.13
CA ARG A 98 -14.58 16.02 0.76
C ARG A 98 -13.47 16.12 -0.28
N GLU A 99 -12.54 17.04 -0.09
CA GLU A 99 -11.40 17.28 -0.98
C GLU A 99 -10.49 16.04 -1.06
N SER A 100 -10.20 15.41 0.08
CA SER A 100 -9.39 14.21 0.15
C SER A 100 -10.06 13.02 -0.53
N VAL A 101 -11.37 12.86 -0.34
CA VAL A 101 -12.15 11.80 -0.99
C VAL A 101 -12.17 11.99 -2.50
N LEU A 102 -12.45 13.22 -2.98
CA LEU A 102 -12.45 13.53 -4.41
C LEU A 102 -11.05 13.35 -5.03
N HIS A 103 -10.00 13.79 -4.33
CA HIS A 103 -8.62 13.60 -4.79
C HIS A 103 -8.27 12.10 -4.87
N THR A 104 -8.65 11.32 -3.88
CA THR A 104 -8.43 9.87 -3.88
C THR A 104 -9.10 9.20 -5.08
N VAL A 105 -10.37 9.53 -5.35
CA VAL A 105 -11.10 8.99 -6.52
C VAL A 105 -10.41 9.40 -7.83
N ALA A 106 -10.01 10.66 -7.97
CA ALA A 106 -9.32 11.15 -9.15
C ALA A 106 -7.99 10.41 -9.38
N GLU A 107 -7.18 10.21 -8.33
CA GLU A 107 -5.91 9.47 -8.41
C GLU A 107 -6.14 8.01 -8.84
N MET A 108 -7.14 7.36 -8.26
CA MET A 108 -7.48 5.97 -8.61
C MET A 108 -7.93 5.82 -10.06
N LEU A 109 -8.79 6.73 -10.54
CA LEU A 109 -9.27 6.73 -11.93
C LEU A 109 -8.13 7.02 -12.91
N ASN A 110 -7.29 8.01 -12.63
CA ASN A 110 -6.15 8.36 -13.46
C ASN A 110 -5.15 7.19 -13.54
N TRP A 111 -4.87 6.56 -12.41
CA TRP A 111 -3.98 5.41 -12.36
C TRP A 111 -4.52 4.24 -13.18
N ALA A 112 -5.78 3.89 -12.99
CA ALA A 112 -6.43 2.83 -13.75
C ALA A 112 -6.44 3.12 -15.26
N ASN A 113 -6.80 4.34 -15.65
CA ASN A 113 -6.82 4.73 -17.07
C ASN A 113 -5.44 4.69 -17.72
N SER A 114 -4.39 4.99 -16.96
CA SER A 114 -3.01 5.00 -17.47
C SER A 114 -2.41 3.60 -17.63
N HIS A 115 -2.85 2.63 -16.81
CA HIS A 115 -2.19 1.33 -16.71
C HIS A 115 -3.06 0.12 -17.12
N ILE A 116 -4.36 0.31 -17.34
CA ILE A 116 -5.22 -0.76 -17.87
C ILE A 116 -5.13 -0.75 -19.40
N GLN A 117 -4.64 -1.84 -19.96
CA GLN A 117 -4.68 -2.06 -21.41
C GLN A 117 -6.12 -2.39 -21.82
N ARG A 118 -6.75 -1.47 -22.56
CA ARG A 118 -8.04 -1.75 -23.19
C ARG A 118 -7.82 -2.71 -24.35
N PRO A 119 -8.68 -3.74 -24.53
CA PRO A 119 -8.67 -4.52 -25.78
C PRO A 119 -8.77 -3.55 -26.96
N ARG A 120 -7.86 -3.66 -27.93
CA ARG A 120 -8.02 -2.93 -29.19
C ARG A 120 -9.36 -3.32 -29.78
N ALA A 121 -10.23 -2.36 -30.05
CA ALA A 121 -11.44 -2.60 -30.83
C ALA A 121 -11.02 -3.23 -32.17
N LYS A 122 -11.58 -4.40 -32.47
CA LYS A 122 -11.38 -5.06 -33.77
C LYS A 122 -12.08 -4.26 -34.85
#